data_8e7ec377dc417a23cb4e1aeaa6bc5408
#
_entry.id   8e7ec377dc417a23cb4e1aeaa6bc5408
#
_cell.length_a   1.000
_cell.length_b   1.000
_cell.length_c   1.000
_cell.angle_alpha   90.00
_cell.angle_beta   90.00
_cell.angle_gamma   90.00
#
_symmetry.space_group_name_H-M   'P 1'
#
loop_
_entity.id
_entity.type
_entity.pdbx_description
1 polymer ?
#
loop_
_entity_poly.entity_id
_entity_poly.type
_entity_poly.pdbx_seq_one_letter_code
_entity_poly.pdbx_strand_id
1 'polypeptide(L)'
;LEADVNFKIVKDFIERVREKAVGQEVLQSLTPGHQVVKVVWDELREMMGRERAGLALASNPPTVVMMVGLQGAGKTTTCGKLGRYFKAQGKRVLLVAADPRRPAAGDQLASLGRDLAIDVHRVDQAQAAQADVVRICQAGVERGRDQGYDLVVLDTGGRLHIDDELMGELVAVKAAVQPHETLLVADAMTGQDAVTMASQFDQRIGLTGVILTKVEGD
;
A
#
# COMPACT_ATOMS: atom_id res chain seq x y z
N LEU A 1 -8.21 11.47 22.20
CA LEU A 1 -9.29 10.47 22.37
C LEU A 1 -10.43 10.71 21.39
N GLU A 2 -10.86 11.96 21.15
CA GLU A 2 -11.91 12.27 20.16
C GLU A 2 -11.47 11.97 18.71
N ALA A 3 -10.17 11.95 18.46
CA ALA A 3 -9.58 11.65 17.14
C ALA A 3 -9.29 10.15 16.91
N ASP A 4 -9.91 9.25 17.69
CA ASP A 4 -9.74 7.78 17.58
C ASP A 4 -8.27 7.31 17.58
N VAL A 5 -7.41 7.99 18.33
CA VAL A 5 -5.99 7.61 18.46
C VAL A 5 -5.81 6.72 19.69
N ASN A 6 -5.00 5.68 19.55
CA ASN A 6 -4.66 4.77 20.63
C ASN A 6 -4.10 5.51 21.84
N PHE A 7 -4.66 5.26 23.03
CA PHE A 7 -4.30 5.97 24.29
C PHE A 7 -2.80 5.91 24.60
N LYS A 8 -2.14 4.78 24.36
CA LYS A 8 -0.70 4.64 24.60
C LYS A 8 0.10 5.59 23.71
N ILE A 9 -0.25 5.67 22.43
CA ILE A 9 0.40 6.57 21.47
C ILE A 9 0.21 8.04 21.89
N VAL A 10 -0.99 8.41 22.32
CA VAL A 10 -1.29 9.77 22.82
C VAL A 10 -0.45 10.08 24.06
N LYS A 11 -0.36 9.13 24.99
CA LYS A 11 0.44 9.30 26.22
C LYS A 11 1.93 9.51 25.88
N ASP A 12 2.51 8.64 25.07
CA ASP A 12 3.91 8.72 24.66
C ASP A 12 4.21 10.01 23.89
N PHE A 13 3.25 10.48 23.08
CA PHE A 13 3.34 11.76 22.39
C PHE A 13 3.36 12.95 23.36
N ILE A 14 2.41 12.98 24.30
CA ILE A 14 2.32 14.05 25.31
C ILE A 14 3.59 14.11 26.16
N GLU A 15 4.14 12.97 26.58
CA GLU A 15 5.38 12.91 27.36
C GLU A 15 6.55 13.50 26.56
N ARG A 16 6.74 13.12 25.29
CA ARG A 16 7.79 13.67 24.43
C ARG A 16 7.65 15.18 24.18
N VAL A 17 6.42 15.64 23.91
CA VAL A 17 6.15 17.08 23.75
C VAL A 17 6.47 17.82 25.05
N ARG A 18 6.07 17.28 26.21
CA ARG A 18 6.32 17.88 27.49
C ARG A 18 7.82 18.02 27.83
N GLU A 19 8.58 16.95 27.58
CA GLU A 19 10.04 16.97 27.80
C GLU A 19 10.73 18.06 26.97
N LYS A 20 10.37 18.18 25.70
CA LYS A 20 10.94 19.17 24.79
C LYS A 20 10.43 20.59 25.06
N ALA A 21 9.16 20.74 25.44
CA ALA A 21 8.55 22.04 25.74
C ALA A 21 9.05 22.69 27.05
N VAL A 22 9.52 21.88 28.02
CA VAL A 22 10.09 22.36 29.31
C VAL A 22 11.60 22.61 29.20
N GLY A 23 12.20 22.32 28.04
CA GLY A 23 13.62 22.53 27.79
C GLY A 23 14.05 24.00 27.88
N GLN A 24 15.32 24.26 28.24
CA GLN A 24 15.85 25.62 28.41
C GLN A 24 15.70 26.50 27.17
N GLU A 25 15.79 25.93 25.98
CA GLU A 25 15.64 26.67 24.72
C GLU A 25 14.24 27.29 24.55
N VAL A 26 13.20 26.61 25.03
CA VAL A 26 11.82 27.12 25.00
C VAL A 26 11.61 28.20 26.08
N LEU A 27 12.14 27.97 27.29
CA LEU A 27 11.99 28.89 28.41
C LEU A 27 12.75 30.21 28.21
N GLN A 28 13.86 30.20 27.46
CA GLN A 28 14.67 31.37 27.14
C GLN A 28 14.24 32.09 25.87
N SER A 29 13.26 31.56 25.13
CA SER A 29 12.75 32.14 23.88
C SER A 29 11.93 33.40 24.14
N LEU A 30 12.07 34.40 23.27
CA LEU A 30 11.23 35.60 23.22
C LEU A 30 9.76 35.30 22.86
N THR A 31 9.51 34.10 22.28
CA THR A 31 8.18 33.63 21.85
C THR A 31 7.93 32.18 22.29
N PRO A 32 7.81 31.90 23.61
CA PRO A 32 7.66 30.52 24.10
C PRO A 32 6.46 29.78 23.52
N GLY A 33 5.33 30.45 23.30
CA GLY A 33 4.14 29.82 22.69
C GLY A 33 4.38 29.31 21.28
N HIS A 34 5.09 30.05 20.46
CA HIS A 34 5.44 29.59 19.10
C HIS A 34 6.42 28.41 19.12
N GLN A 35 7.33 28.39 20.08
CA GLN A 35 8.26 27.26 20.25
C GLN A 35 7.53 25.99 20.65
N VAL A 36 6.53 26.07 21.54
CA VAL A 36 5.69 24.90 21.89
C VAL A 36 4.93 24.37 20.66
N VAL A 37 4.34 25.25 19.86
CA VAL A 37 3.66 24.86 18.61
C VAL A 37 4.63 24.16 17.67
N LYS A 38 5.86 24.68 17.54
CA LYS A 38 6.89 24.03 16.71
C LYS A 38 7.26 22.66 17.26
N VAL A 39 7.44 22.50 18.57
CA VAL A 39 7.72 21.20 19.20
C VAL A 39 6.61 20.20 18.91
N VAL A 40 5.34 20.60 19.05
CA VAL A 40 4.19 19.75 18.73
C VAL A 40 4.23 19.34 17.25
N TRP A 41 4.47 20.28 16.34
CA TRP A 41 4.56 20.01 14.90
C TRP A 41 5.71 19.06 14.55
N ASP A 42 6.89 19.28 15.14
CA ASP A 42 8.06 18.43 14.93
C ASP A 42 7.81 16.99 15.45
N GLU A 43 7.14 16.85 16.60
CA GLU A 43 6.78 15.53 17.15
C GLU A 43 5.75 14.79 16.28
N LEU A 44 4.72 15.48 15.80
CA LEU A 44 3.75 14.89 14.87
C LEU A 44 4.43 14.41 13.58
N ARG A 45 5.32 15.25 13.04
CA ARG A 45 6.09 14.90 11.85
C ARG A 45 7.01 13.69 12.09
N GLU A 46 7.61 13.61 13.28
CA GLU A 46 8.45 12.46 13.65
C GLU A 46 7.65 11.17 13.76
N MET A 47 6.45 11.23 14.34
CA MET A 47 5.53 10.09 14.41
C MET A 47 5.07 9.60 13.03
N MET A 48 4.92 10.50 12.08
CA MET A 48 4.53 10.16 10.69
C MET A 48 5.70 9.67 9.83
N GLY A 49 6.93 9.68 10.34
CA GLY A 49 8.15 9.35 9.62
C GLY A 49 8.82 10.57 9.00
N ARG A 50 10.14 10.69 9.21
CA ARG A 50 10.93 11.86 8.79
C ARG A 50 11.18 11.88 7.29
N GLU A 51 11.31 10.71 6.68
CA GLU A 51 11.75 10.55 5.29
C GLU A 51 10.71 9.82 4.46
N ARG A 52 10.67 10.18 3.18
CA ARG A 52 9.85 9.48 2.21
C ARG A 52 10.47 8.12 1.92
N ALA A 53 9.82 7.04 2.34
CA ALA A 53 10.16 5.70 1.90
C ALA A 53 9.74 5.54 0.43
N GLY A 54 10.72 5.32 -0.46
CA GLY A 54 10.48 4.94 -1.85
C GLY A 54 10.35 3.43 -1.97
N LEU A 55 9.78 2.97 -3.09
CA LEU A 55 9.87 1.54 -3.44
C LEU A 55 11.31 1.16 -3.75
N ALA A 56 11.76 0.07 -3.15
CA ALA A 56 13.05 -0.53 -3.49
C ALA A 56 12.92 -1.22 -4.86
N LEU A 57 13.52 -0.62 -5.90
CA LEU A 57 13.56 -1.24 -7.22
C LEU A 57 14.60 -2.36 -7.24
N ALA A 58 14.23 -3.49 -7.82
CA ALA A 58 15.13 -4.62 -8.01
C ALA A 58 16.29 -4.24 -8.94
N SER A 59 17.48 -4.74 -8.62
CA SER A 59 18.64 -4.59 -9.49
C SER A 59 18.47 -5.31 -10.83
N ASN A 60 17.70 -6.40 -10.83
CA ASN A 60 17.32 -7.15 -12.04
C ASN A 60 15.82 -7.02 -12.28
N PRO A 61 15.39 -6.27 -13.30
CA PRO A 61 13.97 -6.13 -13.63
C PRO A 61 13.30 -7.47 -14.03
N PRO A 62 11.98 -7.57 -13.84
CA PRO A 62 11.10 -6.56 -13.27
C PRO A 62 11.09 -6.54 -11.75
N THR A 63 10.92 -5.36 -11.15
CA THR A 63 10.47 -5.28 -9.76
C THR A 63 9.04 -5.76 -9.67
N VAL A 64 8.75 -6.71 -8.79
CA VAL A 64 7.40 -7.24 -8.58
C VAL A 64 6.83 -6.64 -7.30
N VAL A 65 5.68 -5.99 -7.42
CA VAL A 65 4.93 -5.38 -6.31
C VAL A 65 3.59 -6.08 -6.17
N MET A 66 3.31 -6.62 -5.00
CA MET A 66 2.05 -7.27 -4.69
C MET A 66 1.19 -6.33 -3.83
N MET A 67 0.03 -5.94 -4.34
CA MET A 67 -0.93 -5.08 -3.63
C MET A 67 -1.92 -5.95 -2.88
N VAL A 68 -2.02 -5.79 -1.55
CA VAL A 68 -2.94 -6.55 -0.69
C VAL A 68 -3.84 -5.60 0.10
N GLY A 69 -4.95 -6.11 0.65
CA GLY A 69 -5.88 -5.32 1.46
C GLY A 69 -7.34 -5.70 1.23
N LEU A 70 -8.24 -5.13 2.01
CA LEU A 70 -9.67 -5.43 1.96
C LEU A 70 -10.34 -4.85 0.71
N GLN A 71 -11.54 -5.33 0.44
CA GLN A 71 -12.40 -4.80 -0.62
C GLN A 71 -12.74 -3.33 -0.34
N GLY A 72 -12.69 -2.48 -1.37
CA GLY A 72 -12.99 -1.05 -1.23
C GLY A 72 -11.85 -0.20 -0.68
N ALA A 73 -10.73 -0.78 -0.26
CA ALA A 73 -9.55 -0.02 0.22
C ALA A 73 -8.83 0.77 -0.88
N GLY A 74 -9.15 0.57 -2.16
CA GLY A 74 -8.57 1.35 -3.25
C GLY A 74 -7.36 0.70 -3.94
N LYS A 75 -7.18 -0.62 -3.85
CA LYS A 75 -6.05 -1.35 -4.46
C LYS A 75 -5.91 -1.06 -5.96
N THR A 76 -6.95 -1.33 -6.74
CA THR A 76 -6.96 -1.13 -8.21
C THR A 76 -6.62 0.32 -8.60
N THR A 77 -7.20 1.30 -7.89
CA THR A 77 -6.89 2.71 -8.11
C THR A 77 -5.43 3.02 -7.78
N THR A 78 -4.91 2.43 -6.69
CA THR A 78 -3.52 2.60 -6.27
C THR A 78 -2.55 1.95 -7.26
N CYS A 79 -2.89 0.78 -7.83
CA CYS A 79 -2.12 0.16 -8.91
C CYS A 79 -1.97 1.11 -10.11
N GLY A 80 -3.06 1.75 -10.53
CA GLY A 80 -3.02 2.74 -11.61
C GLY A 80 -2.20 3.99 -11.26
N LYS A 81 -2.36 4.55 -10.05
CA LYS A 81 -1.56 5.69 -9.57
C LYS A 81 -0.07 5.37 -9.52
N LEU A 82 0.28 4.18 -8.99
CA LEU A 82 1.65 3.70 -8.93
C LEU A 82 2.23 3.50 -10.34
N GLY A 83 1.46 2.88 -11.23
CA GLY A 83 1.84 2.69 -12.62
C GLY A 83 2.11 4.02 -13.34
N ARG A 84 1.21 5.00 -13.19
CA ARG A 84 1.40 6.36 -13.72
C ARG A 84 2.64 7.04 -13.16
N TYR A 85 2.90 6.90 -11.87
CA TYR A 85 4.06 7.48 -11.21
C TYR A 85 5.38 6.97 -11.79
N PHE A 86 5.53 5.65 -11.96
CA PHE A 86 6.75 5.07 -12.53
C PHE A 86 6.86 5.29 -14.03
N LYS A 87 5.74 5.27 -14.76
CA LYS A 87 5.72 5.62 -16.18
C LYS A 87 6.22 7.04 -16.42
N ALA A 88 5.85 7.99 -15.58
CA ALA A 88 6.36 9.37 -15.66
C ALA A 88 7.88 9.48 -15.44
N GLN A 89 8.50 8.46 -14.84
CA GLN A 89 9.95 8.33 -14.69
C GLN A 89 10.60 7.53 -15.81
N GLY A 90 9.88 7.28 -16.91
CA GLY A 90 10.37 6.52 -18.06
C GLY A 90 10.41 5.01 -17.87
N LYS A 91 9.78 4.47 -16.81
CA LYS A 91 9.71 3.04 -16.55
C LYS A 91 8.58 2.37 -17.33
N ARG A 92 8.84 1.17 -17.84
CA ARG A 92 7.83 0.31 -18.45
C ARG A 92 7.12 -0.48 -17.34
N VAL A 93 5.80 -0.30 -17.24
CA VAL A 93 4.97 -0.90 -16.18
C VAL A 93 3.97 -1.86 -16.78
N LEU A 94 3.80 -3.02 -16.15
CA LEU A 94 2.74 -3.99 -16.42
C LEU A 94 1.85 -4.11 -15.18
N LEU A 95 0.55 -3.91 -15.35
CA LEU A 95 -0.44 -4.20 -14.32
C LEU A 95 -0.99 -5.62 -14.54
N VAL A 96 -1.21 -6.37 -13.46
CA VAL A 96 -1.75 -7.74 -13.52
C VAL A 96 -3.07 -7.80 -12.77
N ALA A 97 -4.15 -8.17 -13.46
CA ALA A 97 -5.48 -8.35 -12.85
C ALA A 97 -5.56 -9.72 -12.17
N ALA A 98 -5.21 -9.79 -10.90
CA ALA A 98 -5.13 -11.01 -10.11
C ALA A 98 -6.37 -11.22 -9.21
N ASP A 99 -7.57 -10.84 -9.69
CA ASP A 99 -8.87 -11.07 -9.05
C ASP A 99 -9.86 -11.69 -10.06
N PRO A 100 -9.69 -12.97 -10.43
CA PRO A 100 -10.54 -13.61 -11.43
C PRO A 100 -11.97 -13.83 -10.95
N ARG A 101 -12.22 -13.84 -9.64
CA ARG A 101 -13.57 -14.00 -9.06
C ARG A 101 -14.45 -12.76 -9.25
N ARG A 102 -13.84 -11.62 -9.61
CA ARG A 102 -14.53 -10.36 -9.87
C ARG A 102 -14.22 -9.87 -11.28
N PRO A 103 -14.93 -10.37 -12.30
CA PRO A 103 -14.68 -10.00 -13.71
C PRO A 103 -14.68 -8.48 -13.93
N ALA A 104 -15.58 -7.77 -13.25
CA ALA A 104 -15.63 -6.31 -13.30
C ALA A 104 -14.35 -5.62 -12.80
N ALA A 105 -13.59 -6.23 -11.88
CA ALA A 105 -12.32 -5.68 -11.40
C ALA A 105 -11.24 -5.75 -12.49
N GLY A 106 -11.18 -6.86 -13.24
CA GLY A 106 -10.30 -7.00 -14.39
C GLY A 106 -10.60 -5.99 -15.50
N ASP A 107 -11.88 -5.75 -15.79
CA ASP A 107 -12.32 -4.74 -16.77
C ASP A 107 -12.02 -3.32 -16.29
N GLN A 108 -12.18 -3.04 -14.99
CA GLN A 108 -11.82 -1.78 -14.37
C GLN A 108 -10.32 -1.51 -14.52
N LEU A 109 -9.47 -2.49 -14.18
CA LEU A 109 -8.02 -2.35 -14.33
C LEU A 109 -7.62 -2.17 -15.79
N ALA A 110 -8.26 -2.89 -16.72
CA ALA A 110 -8.02 -2.77 -18.15
C ALA A 110 -8.43 -1.39 -18.69
N SER A 111 -9.57 -0.83 -18.22
CA SER A 111 -9.96 0.54 -18.57
C SER A 111 -8.95 1.54 -18.07
N LEU A 112 -8.55 1.43 -16.80
CA LEU A 112 -7.54 2.28 -16.20
C LEU A 112 -6.20 2.19 -16.95
N GLY A 113 -5.80 0.98 -17.35
CA GLY A 113 -4.59 0.77 -18.16
C GLY A 113 -4.67 1.50 -19.52
N ARG A 114 -5.82 1.45 -20.21
CA ARG A 114 -6.03 2.19 -21.46
C ARG A 114 -5.92 3.71 -21.26
N ASP A 115 -6.59 4.23 -20.24
CA ASP A 115 -6.60 5.68 -19.94
C ASP A 115 -5.21 6.21 -19.60
N LEU A 116 -4.38 5.39 -18.95
CA LEU A 116 -3.01 5.71 -18.58
C LEU A 116 -1.97 5.28 -19.62
N ALA A 117 -2.39 4.59 -20.69
CA ALA A 117 -1.54 3.93 -21.67
C ALA A 117 -0.48 3.03 -20.99
N ILE A 118 -0.95 2.17 -20.07
CA ILE A 118 -0.16 1.16 -19.35
C ILE A 118 -0.70 -0.22 -19.71
N ASP A 119 0.19 -1.16 -20.02
CA ASP A 119 -0.19 -2.52 -20.37
C ASP A 119 -0.79 -3.26 -19.18
N VAL A 120 -1.80 -4.08 -19.48
CA VAL A 120 -2.48 -4.92 -18.49
C VAL A 120 -2.40 -6.38 -18.92
N HIS A 121 -2.00 -7.24 -17.99
CA HIS A 121 -2.13 -8.69 -18.10
C HIS A 121 -3.43 -9.11 -17.40
N ARG A 122 -4.30 -9.81 -18.15
CA ARG A 122 -5.55 -10.37 -17.62
C ARG A 122 -5.86 -11.68 -18.34
N VAL A 123 -6.64 -12.50 -17.66
CA VAL A 123 -7.21 -13.72 -18.27
C VAL A 123 -8.51 -13.35 -18.98
N ASP A 124 -8.81 -14.04 -20.07
CA ASP A 124 -10.08 -13.89 -20.78
C ASP A 124 -11.27 -14.23 -19.87
N GLN A 125 -12.36 -13.46 -20.00
CA GLN A 125 -13.55 -13.63 -19.16
C GLN A 125 -14.12 -15.05 -19.20
N ALA A 126 -14.02 -15.73 -20.34
CA ALA A 126 -14.50 -17.12 -20.50
C ALA A 126 -13.70 -18.11 -19.63
N GLN A 127 -12.46 -17.79 -19.28
CA GLN A 127 -11.58 -18.64 -18.48
C GLN A 127 -11.45 -18.15 -17.02
N ALA A 128 -11.93 -16.94 -16.73
CA ALA A 128 -11.73 -16.30 -15.44
C ALA A 128 -12.31 -17.10 -14.26
N ALA A 129 -13.49 -17.69 -14.41
CA ALA A 129 -14.15 -18.43 -13.33
C ALA A 129 -13.40 -19.69 -12.85
N GLN A 130 -12.52 -20.24 -13.70
CA GLN A 130 -11.71 -21.44 -13.39
C GLN A 130 -10.22 -21.10 -13.23
N ALA A 131 -9.87 -19.83 -13.36
CA ALA A 131 -8.47 -19.42 -13.35
C ALA A 131 -7.90 -19.40 -11.93
N ASP A 132 -6.76 -20.04 -11.77
CA ASP A 132 -5.96 -20.03 -10.55
C ASP A 132 -5.21 -18.69 -10.44
N VAL A 133 -5.45 -17.97 -9.35
CA VAL A 133 -4.81 -16.66 -9.06
C VAL A 133 -3.29 -16.75 -9.08
N VAL A 134 -2.73 -17.84 -8.56
CA VAL A 134 -1.28 -18.07 -8.54
C VAL A 134 -0.74 -18.12 -9.96
N ARG A 135 -1.40 -18.87 -10.85
CA ARG A 135 -1.00 -18.98 -12.25
C ARG A 135 -1.10 -17.65 -13.00
N ILE A 136 -2.14 -16.86 -12.73
CA ILE A 136 -2.29 -15.52 -13.32
C ILE A 136 -1.10 -14.65 -12.92
N CYS A 137 -0.75 -14.64 -11.64
CA CYS A 137 0.37 -13.85 -11.13
C CYS A 137 1.71 -14.31 -11.74
N GLN A 138 1.95 -15.62 -11.79
CA GLN A 138 3.16 -16.17 -12.40
C GLN A 138 3.27 -15.79 -13.89
N ALA A 139 2.22 -16.01 -14.66
CA ALA A 139 2.19 -15.63 -16.09
C ALA A 139 2.39 -14.12 -16.29
N GLY A 140 1.82 -13.28 -15.41
CA GLY A 140 2.04 -11.84 -15.43
C GLY A 140 3.49 -11.45 -15.16
N VAL A 141 4.14 -12.09 -14.20
CA VAL A 141 5.57 -11.85 -13.88
C VAL A 141 6.48 -12.37 -15.01
N GLU A 142 6.21 -13.54 -15.55
CA GLU A 142 6.93 -14.10 -16.70
C GLU A 142 6.82 -13.17 -17.91
N ARG A 143 5.61 -12.73 -18.27
CA ARG A 143 5.42 -11.73 -19.31
C ARG A 143 6.19 -10.45 -19.04
N GLY A 144 6.19 -9.99 -17.78
CA GLY A 144 6.96 -8.83 -17.34
C GLY A 144 8.44 -8.98 -17.64
N ARG A 145 9.00 -10.14 -17.35
CA ARG A 145 10.41 -10.48 -17.59
C ARG A 145 10.72 -10.57 -19.09
N ASP A 146 9.92 -11.37 -19.83
CA ASP A 146 10.17 -11.68 -21.23
C ASP A 146 10.04 -10.45 -22.14
N GLN A 147 9.14 -9.54 -21.80
CA GLN A 147 8.90 -8.32 -22.58
C GLN A 147 9.66 -7.10 -22.04
N GLY A 148 10.53 -7.28 -21.04
CA GLY A 148 11.43 -6.23 -20.54
C GLY A 148 10.70 -5.08 -19.83
N TYR A 149 9.72 -5.38 -18.98
CA TYR A 149 9.12 -4.40 -18.08
C TYR A 149 10.04 -4.13 -16.88
N ASP A 150 10.06 -2.88 -16.40
CA ASP A 150 10.80 -2.50 -15.19
C ASP A 150 10.02 -2.85 -13.92
N LEU A 151 8.68 -2.79 -14.00
CA LEU A 151 7.79 -2.96 -12.86
C LEU A 151 6.59 -3.81 -13.24
N VAL A 152 6.25 -4.78 -12.40
CA VAL A 152 5.03 -5.58 -12.46
C VAL A 152 4.24 -5.35 -11.19
N VAL A 153 3.01 -4.87 -11.29
CA VAL A 153 2.12 -4.61 -10.15
C VAL A 153 0.96 -5.60 -10.18
N LEU A 154 0.87 -6.44 -9.16
CA LEU A 154 -0.18 -7.43 -9.00
C LEU A 154 -1.34 -6.81 -8.21
N ASP A 155 -2.48 -6.59 -8.87
CA ASP A 155 -3.74 -6.14 -8.25
C ASP A 155 -4.50 -7.36 -7.75
N THR A 156 -4.25 -7.76 -6.50
CA THR A 156 -4.88 -8.96 -5.93
C THR A 156 -6.31 -8.71 -5.51
N GLY A 157 -7.10 -9.77 -5.42
CA GLY A 157 -8.44 -9.74 -4.88
C GLY A 157 -8.47 -9.22 -3.44
N GLY A 158 -9.61 -8.70 -3.05
CA GLY A 158 -9.91 -8.34 -1.66
C GLY A 158 -11.27 -8.88 -1.26
N ARG A 159 -11.42 -9.21 0.01
CA ARG A 159 -12.70 -9.59 0.62
C ARG A 159 -13.14 -8.53 1.60
N LEU A 160 -14.39 -8.61 2.03
CA LEU A 160 -14.94 -7.68 3.03
C LEU A 160 -14.27 -7.84 4.39
N HIS A 161 -13.83 -9.06 4.70
CA HIS A 161 -13.17 -9.40 5.95
C HIS A 161 -11.92 -10.25 5.69
N ILE A 162 -11.02 -10.28 6.67
CA ILE A 162 -9.87 -11.17 6.67
C ILE A 162 -10.37 -12.57 7.04
N ASP A 163 -10.26 -13.50 6.11
CA ASP A 163 -10.55 -14.91 6.32
C ASP A 163 -9.36 -15.80 5.91
N ASP A 164 -9.41 -17.06 6.28
CA ASP A 164 -8.30 -18.00 6.02
C ASP A 164 -8.15 -18.31 4.53
N GLU A 165 -9.22 -18.24 3.75
CA GLU A 165 -9.17 -18.48 2.32
C GLU A 165 -8.42 -17.34 1.60
N LEU A 166 -8.75 -16.06 1.91
CA LEU A 166 -8.02 -14.90 1.38
C LEU A 166 -6.54 -14.98 1.74
N MET A 167 -6.25 -15.23 3.01
CA MET A 167 -4.86 -15.27 3.48
C MET A 167 -4.11 -16.44 2.87
N GLY A 168 -4.73 -17.61 2.74
CA GLY A 168 -4.13 -18.77 2.06
C GLY A 168 -3.79 -18.48 0.60
N GLU A 169 -4.69 -17.81 -0.13
CA GLU A 169 -4.48 -17.39 -1.51
C GLU A 169 -3.31 -16.40 -1.62
N LEU A 170 -3.28 -15.37 -0.78
CA LEU A 170 -2.22 -14.36 -0.80
C LEU A 170 -0.85 -14.97 -0.42
N VAL A 171 -0.80 -15.87 0.55
CA VAL A 171 0.43 -16.61 0.91
C VAL A 171 0.92 -17.46 -0.27
N ALA A 172 0.01 -18.17 -0.94
CA ALA A 172 0.36 -18.99 -2.11
C ALA A 172 0.90 -18.14 -3.26
N VAL A 173 0.25 -17.00 -3.56
CA VAL A 173 0.74 -16.03 -4.55
C VAL A 173 2.13 -15.52 -4.18
N LYS A 174 2.31 -15.07 -2.93
CA LYS A 174 3.62 -14.56 -2.46
C LYS A 174 4.73 -15.60 -2.59
N ALA A 175 4.46 -16.83 -2.20
CA ALA A 175 5.42 -17.94 -2.30
C ALA A 175 5.81 -18.23 -3.77
N ALA A 176 4.82 -18.15 -4.69
CA ALA A 176 5.01 -18.48 -6.10
C ALA A 176 5.76 -17.39 -6.90
N VAL A 177 5.51 -16.11 -6.61
CA VAL A 177 6.07 -14.99 -7.40
C VAL A 177 7.20 -14.26 -6.69
N GLN A 178 7.40 -14.48 -5.38
CA GLN A 178 8.44 -13.86 -4.55
C GLN A 178 8.52 -12.33 -4.79
N PRO A 179 7.47 -11.56 -4.48
CA PRO A 179 7.44 -10.13 -4.76
C PRO A 179 8.54 -9.41 -3.97
N HIS A 180 9.13 -8.40 -4.58
CA HIS A 180 10.10 -7.51 -3.92
C HIS A 180 9.42 -6.65 -2.87
N GLU A 181 8.16 -6.26 -3.14
CA GLU A 181 7.36 -5.47 -2.24
C GLU A 181 5.97 -6.10 -2.05
N THR A 182 5.51 -6.17 -0.82
CA THR A 182 4.14 -6.55 -0.45
C THR A 182 3.51 -5.36 0.27
N LEU A 183 2.66 -4.62 -0.44
CA LEU A 183 2.11 -3.36 0.04
C LEU A 183 0.65 -3.54 0.46
N LEU A 184 0.36 -3.25 1.71
CA LEU A 184 -1.01 -3.15 2.19
C LEU A 184 -1.61 -1.82 1.76
N VAL A 185 -2.77 -1.88 1.11
CA VAL A 185 -3.59 -0.70 0.84
C VAL A 185 -4.70 -0.65 1.89
N ALA A 186 -4.68 0.37 2.71
CA ALA A 186 -5.62 0.58 3.80
C ALA A 186 -6.36 1.91 3.63
N ASP A 187 -7.64 1.90 3.99
CA ASP A 187 -8.48 3.08 4.03
C ASP A 187 -8.19 3.87 5.30
N ALA A 188 -7.73 5.11 5.17
CA ALA A 188 -7.40 5.96 6.32
C ALA A 188 -8.61 6.28 7.21
N MET A 189 -9.83 6.21 6.65
CA MET A 189 -11.05 6.48 7.40
C MET A 189 -11.47 5.35 8.35
N THR A 190 -10.80 4.18 8.30
CA THR A 190 -11.13 3.04 9.18
C THR A 190 -10.48 3.13 10.57
N GLY A 191 -9.71 4.18 10.84
CA GLY A 191 -9.13 4.45 12.17
C GLY A 191 -8.30 3.29 12.72
N GLN A 192 -8.58 2.87 13.97
CA GLN A 192 -7.85 1.80 14.64
C GLN A 192 -8.00 0.42 13.99
N ASP A 193 -9.09 0.19 13.25
CA ASP A 193 -9.28 -1.07 12.51
C ASP A 193 -8.20 -1.25 11.43
N ALA A 194 -7.71 -0.15 10.82
CA ALA A 194 -6.59 -0.21 9.88
C ALA A 194 -5.31 -0.76 10.53
N VAL A 195 -5.03 -0.41 11.78
CA VAL A 195 -3.87 -0.89 12.53
C VAL A 195 -3.99 -2.38 12.84
N THR A 196 -5.17 -2.80 13.30
CA THR A 196 -5.47 -4.21 13.58
C THR A 196 -5.34 -5.06 12.31
N MET A 197 -5.91 -4.58 11.22
CA MET A 197 -5.82 -5.21 9.90
C MET A 197 -4.36 -5.30 9.43
N ALA A 198 -3.60 -4.21 9.50
CA ALA A 198 -2.19 -4.20 9.11
C ALA A 198 -1.38 -5.24 9.91
N SER A 199 -1.61 -5.33 11.22
CA SER A 199 -0.96 -6.33 12.07
C SER A 199 -1.29 -7.77 11.66
N GLN A 200 -2.55 -8.05 11.30
CA GLN A 200 -2.96 -9.39 10.85
C GLN A 200 -2.35 -9.75 9.48
N PHE A 201 -2.33 -8.80 8.54
CA PHE A 201 -1.67 -9.01 7.25
C PHE A 201 -0.16 -9.22 7.42
N ASP A 202 0.50 -8.40 8.25
CA ASP A 202 1.93 -8.49 8.49
C ASP A 202 2.32 -9.84 9.11
N GLN A 203 1.60 -10.29 10.13
CA GLN A 203 1.84 -11.58 10.78
C GLN A 203 1.70 -12.77 9.83
N ARG A 204 0.77 -12.72 8.87
CA ARG A 204 0.45 -13.86 8.00
C ARG A 204 1.22 -13.86 6.68
N ILE A 205 1.47 -12.69 6.11
CA ILE A 205 2.13 -12.56 4.80
C ILE A 205 3.44 -11.77 4.86
N GLY A 206 3.70 -11.01 5.92
CA GLY A 206 4.85 -10.12 6.00
C GLY A 206 4.73 -8.95 5.00
N LEU A 207 4.49 -7.77 5.50
CA LEU A 207 4.37 -6.54 4.71
C LEU A 207 5.74 -5.87 4.56
N THR A 208 5.95 -5.18 3.45
CA THR A 208 7.11 -4.29 3.27
C THR A 208 6.72 -2.82 3.41
N GLY A 209 5.43 -2.51 3.30
CA GLY A 209 4.92 -1.16 3.44
C GLY A 209 3.40 -1.08 3.47
N VAL A 210 2.91 0.12 3.80
CA VAL A 210 1.48 0.45 3.85
C VAL A 210 1.22 1.69 3.02
N ILE A 211 0.14 1.67 2.25
CA ILE A 211 -0.37 2.82 1.50
C ILE A 211 -1.72 3.21 2.10
N LEU A 212 -1.83 4.42 2.60
CA LEU A 212 -3.09 4.97 3.07
C LEU A 212 -3.82 5.65 1.91
N THR A 213 -5.09 5.33 1.76
CA THR A 213 -6.00 5.93 0.78
C THR A 213 -7.05 6.78 1.49
N LYS A 214 -7.77 7.60 0.72
CA LYS A 214 -8.86 8.46 1.21
C LYS A 214 -8.39 9.40 2.33
N VAL A 215 -7.15 9.89 2.25
CA VAL A 215 -6.55 10.80 3.24
C VAL A 215 -7.07 12.24 3.13
N GLU A 216 -7.83 12.54 2.09
CA GLU A 216 -8.53 13.79 1.84
C GLU A 216 -9.95 13.84 2.46
N GLY A 217 -10.31 12.86 3.26
CA GLY A 217 -11.56 12.83 4.04
C GLY A 217 -11.59 13.95 5.08
N ASP A 218 -12.82 14.35 5.47
CA ASP A 218 -13.09 15.41 6.47
C ASP A 218 -12.56 15.05 7.86
#